data_9d69e02404d1035a7f39558737bef44c
#
_entry.id   9d69e02404d1035a7f39558737bef44c
#
_cell.length_a   1.000
_cell.length_b   1.000
_cell.length_c   1.000
_cell.angle_alpha   90.00
_cell.angle_beta   90.00
_cell.angle_gamma   90.00
#
_symmetry.space_group_name_H-M   'P 1'
#
loop_
_entity.id
_entity.type
_entity.pdbx_description
1 polymer ?
#
loop_
_entity_poly.entity_id
_entity_poly.type
_entity_poly.pdbx_seq_one_letter_code
_entity_poly.pdbx_strand_id
1 'polypeptide(L)'
;MKKQIGVIGGGAAGMMASIFAARRGMEVHVYEKNEKLGKKLFITGKGRCNITNACDMEGLFDAVRTNVKFLYSSFYGYTNEQVIEFFERIGVPTKVERGDRVFPVSDHSSDVICGLEREMNRLGVKVHLRTAVKKVVEKEAVSYTHLRAHETRRHL
;
A
#
# COMPACT_ATOMS: atom_id res chain seq x y z
N MET A 1 -20.40 -9.91 -13.61
CA MET A 1 -19.60 -8.66 -13.63
C MET A 1 -18.54 -8.74 -12.55
N LYS A 2 -17.26 -8.40 -12.84
CA LYS A 2 -16.23 -8.28 -11.79
C LYS A 2 -16.58 -7.12 -10.88
N LYS A 3 -16.46 -7.31 -9.56
CA LYS A 3 -16.57 -6.19 -8.62
C LYS A 3 -15.44 -5.21 -8.85
N GLN A 4 -15.77 -3.91 -8.94
CA GLN A 4 -14.80 -2.84 -9.09
C GLN A 4 -14.47 -2.22 -7.74
N ILE A 5 -13.20 -1.92 -7.51
CA ILE A 5 -12.71 -1.23 -6.32
C ILE A 5 -11.90 0.00 -6.72
N GLY A 6 -12.26 1.14 -6.14
CA GLY A 6 -11.46 2.36 -6.18
C GLY A 6 -10.63 2.49 -4.90
N VAL A 7 -9.31 2.60 -5.04
CA VAL A 7 -8.39 2.87 -3.94
C VAL A 7 -7.93 4.32 -4.02
N ILE A 8 -8.17 5.09 -2.98
CA ILE A 8 -7.77 6.51 -2.91
C ILE A 8 -6.44 6.63 -2.18
N GLY A 9 -5.42 7.03 -2.93
CA GLY A 9 -4.05 7.20 -2.47
C GLY A 9 -3.13 6.02 -2.81
N GLY A 10 -2.02 6.31 -3.47
CA GLY A 10 -0.98 5.37 -3.91
C GLY A 10 0.19 5.27 -2.93
N GLY A 11 -0.05 5.40 -1.63
CA GLY A 11 0.96 5.14 -0.58
C GLY A 11 1.05 3.65 -0.24
N ALA A 12 1.83 3.29 0.79
CA ALA A 12 2.03 1.90 1.23
C ALA A 12 0.71 1.13 1.39
N ALA A 13 -0.23 1.70 2.15
CA ALA A 13 -1.53 1.06 2.41
C ALA A 13 -2.37 0.88 1.14
N GLY A 14 -2.41 1.90 0.27
CA GLY A 14 -3.17 1.82 -0.97
C GLY A 14 -2.59 0.83 -1.96
N MET A 15 -1.26 0.77 -2.11
CA MET A 15 -0.58 -0.20 -2.96
C MET A 15 -0.83 -1.63 -2.47
N MET A 16 -0.68 -1.89 -1.18
CA MET A 16 -0.97 -3.20 -0.57
C MET A 16 -2.44 -3.58 -0.74
N ALA A 17 -3.37 -2.68 -0.39
CA ALA A 17 -4.81 -2.93 -0.55
C ALA A 17 -5.19 -3.27 -2.00
N SER A 18 -4.62 -2.54 -2.97
CA SER A 18 -4.86 -2.79 -4.39
C SER A 18 -4.38 -4.17 -4.85
N ILE A 19 -3.19 -4.59 -4.40
CA ILE A 19 -2.63 -5.91 -4.69
C ILE A 19 -3.55 -7.02 -4.13
N PHE A 20 -3.94 -6.91 -2.86
CA PHE A 20 -4.78 -7.93 -2.24
C PHE A 20 -6.19 -7.99 -2.82
N ALA A 21 -6.77 -6.85 -3.21
CA ALA A 21 -8.05 -6.81 -3.89
C ALA A 21 -7.96 -7.45 -5.29
N ALA A 22 -6.91 -7.12 -6.05
CA ALA A 22 -6.69 -7.70 -7.38
C ALA A 22 -6.41 -9.21 -7.34
N ARG A 23 -5.65 -9.70 -6.34
CA ARG A 23 -5.46 -11.15 -6.11
C ARG A 23 -6.76 -11.90 -5.84
N ARG A 24 -7.79 -11.21 -5.33
CA ARG A 24 -9.15 -11.76 -5.14
C ARG A 24 -10.03 -11.64 -6.39
N GLY A 25 -9.46 -11.30 -7.54
CA GLY A 25 -10.14 -11.21 -8.83
C GLY A 25 -10.97 -9.95 -9.04
N MET A 26 -10.78 -8.93 -8.21
CA MET A 26 -11.48 -7.65 -8.38
C MET A 26 -10.78 -6.77 -9.44
N GLU A 27 -11.55 -5.95 -10.13
CA GLU A 27 -11.00 -4.89 -10.99
C GLU A 27 -10.65 -3.70 -10.10
N VAL A 28 -9.36 -3.31 -10.06
CA VAL A 28 -8.88 -2.30 -9.12
C VAL A 28 -8.34 -1.08 -9.84
N HIS A 29 -8.80 0.10 -9.39
CA HIS A 29 -8.35 1.41 -9.83
C HIS A 29 -7.74 2.17 -8.64
N VAL A 30 -6.48 2.59 -8.75
CA VAL A 30 -5.80 3.43 -7.76
C VAL A 30 -5.76 4.86 -8.26
N TYR A 31 -6.25 5.79 -7.44
CA TYR A 31 -6.24 7.23 -7.74
C TYR A 31 -5.22 7.92 -6.83
N GLU A 32 -4.14 8.41 -7.41
CA GLU A 32 -3.06 9.11 -6.70
C GLU A 32 -2.95 10.55 -7.19
N LYS A 33 -2.97 11.50 -6.26
CA LYS A 33 -2.87 12.94 -6.55
C LYS A 33 -1.49 13.37 -7.05
N ASN A 34 -0.45 12.65 -6.66
CA ASN A 34 0.92 12.96 -7.03
C ASN A 34 1.28 12.36 -8.41
N GLU A 35 2.44 12.75 -8.88
CA GLU A 35 3.03 12.31 -10.15
C GLU A 35 3.59 10.87 -10.12
N LYS A 36 3.70 10.27 -8.92
CA LYS A 36 4.23 8.92 -8.70
C LYS A 36 3.63 8.28 -7.45
N LEU A 37 3.65 6.95 -7.41
CA LEU A 37 3.28 6.16 -6.24
C LEU A 37 4.36 6.24 -5.15
N GLY A 38 4.01 5.87 -3.93
CA GLY A 38 4.98 5.66 -2.84
C GLY A 38 5.75 6.91 -2.38
N LYS A 39 5.31 8.12 -2.67
CA LYS A 39 6.06 9.36 -2.37
C LYS A 39 6.50 9.47 -0.92
N LYS A 40 5.64 9.07 0.04
CA LYS A 40 5.99 9.05 1.46
C LYS A 40 6.92 7.88 1.79
N LEU A 41 6.75 6.72 1.16
CA LEU A 41 7.65 5.57 1.32
C LEU A 41 9.08 5.93 0.93
N PHE A 42 9.25 6.68 -0.14
CA PHE A 42 10.57 7.07 -0.66
C PHE A 42 11.46 7.77 0.38
N ILE A 43 10.86 8.53 1.31
CA ILE A 43 11.60 9.28 2.34
C ILE A 43 11.66 8.55 3.69
N THR A 44 10.95 7.44 3.88
CA THR A 44 10.95 6.70 5.14
C THR A 44 12.28 5.99 5.39
N GLY A 45 12.65 5.78 6.67
CA GLY A 45 13.90 5.12 7.03
C GLY A 45 15.15 5.79 6.45
N LYS A 46 15.14 7.12 6.28
CA LYS A 46 16.21 7.89 5.63
C LYS A 46 16.49 7.42 4.18
N GLY A 47 15.44 7.11 3.44
CA GLY A 47 15.52 6.62 2.06
C GLY A 47 15.72 5.11 1.92
N ARG A 48 15.80 4.36 3.04
CA ARG A 48 16.00 2.90 3.05
C ARG A 48 14.70 2.10 3.11
N CYS A 49 13.61 2.69 3.58
CA CYS A 49 12.32 2.08 3.85
C CYS A 49 12.36 0.96 4.91
N ASN A 50 12.14 1.29 6.19
CA ASN A 50 11.87 0.28 7.19
C ASN A 50 10.49 -0.35 6.88
N ILE A 51 10.49 -1.60 6.43
CA ILE A 51 9.29 -2.31 5.94
C ILE A 51 8.41 -2.74 7.12
N THR A 52 9.02 -3.44 8.09
CA THR A 52 8.36 -3.97 9.28
C THR A 52 9.39 -4.23 10.37
N ASN A 53 8.97 -4.92 11.44
CA ASN A 53 9.84 -5.41 12.49
C ASN A 53 9.68 -6.94 12.60
N ALA A 54 10.78 -7.67 12.81
CA ALA A 54 10.81 -9.14 12.90
C ALA A 54 10.66 -9.66 14.35
N CYS A 55 10.29 -8.81 15.31
CA CYS A 55 10.00 -9.25 16.67
C CYS A 55 8.75 -10.14 16.69
N ASP A 56 8.54 -10.82 17.79
CA ASP A 56 7.34 -11.60 18.04
C ASP A 56 6.09 -10.69 18.14
N MET A 57 4.93 -11.32 18.21
CA MET A 57 3.65 -10.60 18.27
C MET A 57 3.51 -9.75 19.54
N GLU A 58 4.04 -10.21 20.66
CA GLU A 58 4.03 -9.47 21.93
C GLU A 58 4.85 -8.18 21.78
N GLY A 59 6.05 -8.26 21.26
CA GLY A 59 6.89 -7.08 20.98
C GLY A 59 6.27 -6.09 20.00
N LEU A 60 5.49 -6.58 19.01
CA LEU A 60 4.73 -5.68 18.14
C LEU A 60 3.67 -4.89 18.92
N PHE A 61 2.92 -5.55 19.78
CA PHE A 61 1.88 -4.89 20.58
C PHE A 61 2.48 -3.93 21.61
N ASP A 62 3.58 -4.30 22.25
CA ASP A 62 4.29 -3.46 23.22
C ASP A 62 4.82 -2.15 22.59
N ALA A 63 5.18 -2.20 21.32
CA ALA A 63 5.62 -1.02 20.57
C ALA A 63 4.49 -0.03 20.26
N VAL A 64 3.22 -0.45 20.37
CA VAL A 64 2.06 0.40 20.11
C VAL A 64 1.75 1.27 21.33
N ARG A 65 1.94 2.58 21.21
CA ARG A 65 1.82 3.52 22.34
C ARG A 65 0.39 3.77 22.80
N THR A 66 -0.59 3.67 21.92
CA THR A 66 -1.98 3.99 22.22
C THR A 66 -2.91 3.07 21.43
N ASN A 67 -4.05 2.72 22.03
CA ASN A 67 -5.14 2.01 21.34
C ASN A 67 -4.75 0.61 20.78
N VAL A 68 -3.91 -0.12 21.50
CA VAL A 68 -3.37 -1.43 21.10
C VAL A 68 -4.48 -2.38 20.60
N LYS A 69 -5.61 -2.44 21.30
CA LYS A 69 -6.74 -3.32 20.96
C LYS A 69 -7.29 -3.10 19.56
N PHE A 70 -7.20 -1.88 19.04
CA PHE A 70 -7.64 -1.55 17.68
C PHE A 70 -6.84 -2.30 16.61
N LEU A 71 -5.58 -2.63 16.89
CA LEU A 71 -4.68 -3.28 15.94
C LEU A 71 -4.69 -4.82 16.03
N TYR A 72 -5.35 -5.42 17.02
CA TYR A 72 -5.34 -6.87 17.20
C TYR A 72 -5.77 -7.62 15.94
N SER A 73 -6.95 -7.30 15.40
CA SER A 73 -7.43 -7.97 14.20
C SER A 73 -6.53 -7.76 12.98
N SER A 74 -5.88 -6.60 12.87
CA SER A 74 -4.97 -6.29 11.77
C SER A 74 -3.67 -7.09 11.87
N PHE A 75 -3.03 -7.13 13.03
CA PHE A 75 -1.76 -7.81 13.22
C PHE A 75 -1.91 -9.33 13.19
N TYR A 76 -3.00 -9.88 13.77
CA TYR A 76 -3.29 -11.32 13.65
C TYR A 76 -3.83 -11.71 12.27
N GLY A 77 -4.52 -10.81 11.57
CA GLY A 77 -5.02 -11.04 10.22
C GLY A 77 -3.94 -11.03 9.14
N TYR A 78 -2.86 -10.30 9.38
CA TYR A 78 -1.70 -10.24 8.49
C TYR A 78 -0.45 -9.88 9.30
N THR A 79 0.34 -10.91 9.63
CA THR A 79 1.47 -10.80 10.56
C THR A 79 2.67 -10.12 9.92
N ASN A 80 3.60 -9.65 10.76
CA ASN A 80 4.88 -9.10 10.31
C ASN A 80 5.72 -10.12 9.52
N GLU A 81 5.69 -11.39 9.88
CA GLU A 81 6.32 -12.48 9.12
C GLU A 81 5.72 -12.60 7.72
N GLN A 82 4.39 -12.55 7.61
CA GLN A 82 3.69 -12.56 6.32
C GLN A 82 4.02 -11.33 5.48
N VAL A 83 4.29 -10.17 6.10
CA VAL A 83 4.79 -8.99 5.39
C VAL A 83 6.17 -9.26 4.80
N ILE A 84 7.10 -9.84 5.59
CA ILE A 84 8.43 -10.21 5.11
C ILE A 84 8.33 -11.17 3.93
N GLU A 85 7.60 -12.28 4.09
CA GLU A 85 7.38 -13.25 3.01
C GLU A 85 6.74 -12.65 1.76
N PHE A 86 5.85 -11.69 1.94
CA PHE A 86 5.24 -11.00 0.80
C PHE A 86 6.28 -10.26 -0.03
N PHE A 87 7.17 -9.48 0.61
CA PHE A 87 8.21 -8.73 -0.10
C PHE A 87 9.22 -9.65 -0.77
N GLU A 88 9.65 -10.72 -0.09
CA GLU A 88 10.50 -11.75 -0.69
C GLU A 88 9.87 -12.34 -1.96
N ARG A 89 8.58 -12.70 -1.90
CA ARG A 89 7.84 -13.28 -3.04
C ARG A 89 7.67 -12.34 -4.23
N ILE A 90 7.61 -11.03 -4.00
CA ILE A 90 7.53 -10.05 -5.11
C ILE A 90 8.91 -9.61 -5.60
N GLY A 91 9.98 -10.28 -5.14
CA GLY A 91 11.35 -10.03 -5.58
C GLY A 91 12.01 -8.81 -4.95
N VAL A 92 11.66 -8.51 -3.70
CA VAL A 92 12.31 -7.51 -2.85
C VAL A 92 12.93 -8.26 -1.66
N PRO A 93 14.18 -8.74 -1.78
CA PRO A 93 14.86 -9.43 -0.69
C PRO A 93 15.05 -8.50 0.50
N THR A 94 14.86 -9.08 1.70
CA THR A 94 14.88 -8.34 2.96
C THR A 94 16.02 -8.77 3.87
N LYS A 95 16.40 -7.92 4.80
CA LYS A 95 17.36 -8.19 5.88
C LYS A 95 16.84 -7.64 7.20
N VAL A 96 17.21 -8.33 8.28
CA VAL A 96 16.92 -7.90 9.65
C VAL A 96 18.15 -7.20 10.20
N GLU A 97 17.98 -6.02 10.77
CA GLU A 97 19.02 -5.24 11.43
C GLU A 97 18.73 -5.09 12.94
N ARG A 98 19.67 -4.43 13.64
CA ARG A 98 19.55 -4.20 15.09
C ARG A 98 18.17 -3.66 15.47
N GLY A 99 17.57 -4.25 16.50
CA GLY A 99 16.21 -3.94 16.97
C GLY A 99 15.14 -4.53 16.06
N ASP A 100 15.45 -5.66 15.43
CA ASP A 100 14.55 -6.46 14.58
C ASP A 100 13.93 -5.68 13.41
N ARG A 101 14.55 -4.57 13.03
CA ARG A 101 14.07 -3.73 11.92
C ARG A 101 14.34 -4.41 10.57
N VAL A 102 13.32 -4.47 9.74
CA VAL A 102 13.38 -5.12 8.44
C VAL A 102 13.53 -4.07 7.34
N PHE A 103 14.59 -4.19 6.56
CA PHE A 103 14.90 -3.34 5.42
C PHE A 103 15.09 -4.16 4.14
N PRO A 104 14.94 -3.55 2.95
CA PRO A 104 15.39 -4.21 1.73
C PRO A 104 16.92 -4.40 1.77
N VAL A 105 17.42 -5.52 1.24
CA VAL A 105 18.87 -5.80 1.16
C VAL A 105 19.62 -4.69 0.44
N SER A 106 19.01 -4.08 -0.57
CA SER A 106 19.59 -2.98 -1.35
C SER A 106 19.75 -1.67 -0.57
N ASP A 107 19.09 -1.52 0.58
CA ASP A 107 19.00 -0.25 1.31
C ASP A 107 18.35 0.91 0.54
N HIS A 108 17.56 0.60 -0.50
CA HIS A 108 16.89 1.59 -1.32
C HIS A 108 15.36 1.46 -1.25
N SER A 109 14.69 2.50 -0.77
CA SER A 109 13.21 2.57 -0.74
C SER A 109 12.59 2.48 -2.14
N SER A 110 13.32 2.88 -3.18
CA SER A 110 12.91 2.73 -4.58
C SER A 110 12.62 1.28 -4.95
N ASP A 111 13.39 0.33 -4.46
CA ASP A 111 13.24 -1.08 -4.80
C ASP A 111 11.97 -1.67 -4.18
N VAL A 112 11.62 -1.22 -2.97
CA VAL A 112 10.35 -1.55 -2.34
C VAL A 112 9.18 -1.03 -3.17
N ILE A 113 9.24 0.24 -3.61
CA ILE A 113 8.20 0.86 -4.44
C ILE A 113 8.10 0.14 -5.79
N CYS A 114 9.22 -0.08 -6.48
CA CYS A 114 9.25 -0.78 -7.76
C CYS A 114 8.73 -2.23 -7.66
N GLY A 115 9.03 -2.92 -6.56
CA GLY A 115 8.50 -4.25 -6.29
C GLY A 115 6.97 -4.26 -6.21
N LEU A 116 6.41 -3.31 -5.43
CA LEU A 116 4.96 -3.13 -5.32
C LEU A 116 4.32 -2.75 -6.66
N GLU A 117 4.90 -1.82 -7.42
CA GLU A 117 4.42 -1.41 -8.73
C GLU A 117 4.43 -2.56 -9.74
N ARG A 118 5.50 -3.36 -9.78
CA ARG A 118 5.57 -4.56 -10.63
C ARG A 118 4.43 -5.52 -10.31
N GLU A 119 4.18 -5.79 -9.03
CA GLU A 119 3.12 -6.70 -8.62
C GLU A 119 1.73 -6.15 -8.97
N MET A 120 1.50 -4.85 -8.76
CA MET A 120 0.26 -4.18 -9.18
C MET A 120 0.04 -4.33 -10.69
N ASN A 121 1.07 -4.05 -11.49
CA ASN A 121 1.02 -4.18 -12.95
C ASN A 121 0.76 -5.62 -13.38
N ARG A 122 1.43 -6.61 -12.77
CA ARG A 122 1.23 -8.03 -13.03
C ARG A 122 -0.23 -8.47 -12.79
N LEU A 123 -0.87 -7.87 -11.79
CA LEU A 123 -2.26 -8.16 -11.41
C LEU A 123 -3.29 -7.32 -12.19
N GLY A 124 -2.84 -6.45 -13.09
CA GLY A 124 -3.72 -5.61 -13.90
C GLY A 124 -4.38 -4.46 -13.14
N VAL A 125 -3.78 -3.99 -12.05
CA VAL A 125 -4.25 -2.80 -11.32
C VAL A 125 -4.06 -1.57 -12.20
N LYS A 126 -5.12 -0.79 -12.36
CA LYS A 126 -5.10 0.47 -13.14
C LYS A 126 -4.73 1.63 -12.22
N VAL A 127 -3.64 2.32 -12.55
CA VAL A 127 -3.14 3.45 -11.76
C VAL A 127 -3.41 4.77 -12.48
N HIS A 128 -4.07 5.68 -11.78
CA HIS A 128 -4.39 7.03 -12.24
C HIS A 128 -3.57 8.04 -11.40
N LEU A 129 -2.43 8.47 -11.95
CA LEU A 129 -1.59 9.48 -11.33
C LEU A 129 -2.13 10.90 -11.59
N ARG A 130 -1.68 11.88 -10.79
CA ARG A 130 -2.12 13.29 -10.86
C ARG A 130 -3.64 13.43 -10.76
N THR A 131 -4.29 12.49 -10.12
CA THR A 131 -5.73 12.38 -10.00
C THR A 131 -6.15 12.50 -8.54
N ALA A 132 -6.58 13.70 -8.14
CA ALA A 132 -7.05 13.97 -6.80
C ALA A 132 -8.55 13.68 -6.69
N VAL A 133 -8.93 12.74 -5.83
CA VAL A 133 -10.34 12.49 -5.49
C VAL A 133 -10.82 13.58 -4.54
N LYS A 134 -11.81 14.37 -4.95
CA LYS A 134 -12.36 15.47 -4.14
C LYS A 134 -13.59 15.05 -3.32
N LYS A 135 -14.40 14.15 -3.86
CA LYS A 135 -15.66 13.75 -3.21
C LYS A 135 -16.06 12.34 -3.62
N VAL A 136 -16.55 11.58 -2.67
CA VAL A 136 -17.26 10.31 -2.89
C VAL A 136 -18.74 10.62 -2.76
N VAL A 137 -19.54 10.21 -3.74
CA VAL A 137 -20.98 10.43 -3.76
C VAL A 137 -21.67 9.08 -3.80
N GLU A 138 -22.51 8.81 -2.83
CA GLU A 138 -23.41 7.67 -2.82
C GLU A 138 -24.71 8.05 -3.56
N LYS A 139 -25.14 7.20 -4.49
CA LYS A 139 -26.42 7.36 -5.17
C LYS A 139 -27.39 6.31 -4.63
N GLU A 140 -28.53 6.76 -4.12
CA GLU A 140 -29.63 5.87 -3.75
C GLU A 140 -30.07 5.03 -4.95
N ALA A 141 -30.35 3.74 -4.70
CA ALA A 141 -30.90 2.73 -5.61
C ALA A 141 -29.95 1.98 -6.55
N VAL A 142 -28.68 2.36 -6.71
CA VAL A 142 -27.68 1.48 -7.34
C VAL A 142 -26.35 1.74 -6.63
N SER A 143 -25.75 0.71 -6.04
CA SER A 143 -24.48 0.82 -5.32
C SER A 143 -23.32 1.16 -6.27
N TYR A 144 -23.32 2.36 -6.81
CA TYR A 144 -22.19 2.90 -7.60
C TYR A 144 -21.62 4.11 -6.89
N THR A 145 -20.42 3.96 -6.36
CA THR A 145 -19.61 5.08 -5.91
C THR A 145 -19.02 5.77 -7.14
N HIS A 146 -19.49 6.96 -7.49
CA HIS A 146 -18.89 7.75 -8.56
C HIS A 146 -17.71 8.54 -8.02
N LEU A 147 -16.51 8.15 -8.45
CA LEU A 147 -15.30 8.94 -8.24
C LEU A 147 -15.21 9.97 -9.37
N ARG A 148 -15.37 11.26 -9.07
CA ARG A 148 -14.99 12.32 -10.00
C ARG A 148 -13.52 12.66 -9.80
N ALA A 149 -12.68 12.23 -10.72
CA ALA A 149 -11.35 12.76 -10.89
C ALA A 149 -11.45 14.08 -11.66
N HIS A 150 -10.91 15.17 -11.11
CA HIS A 150 -10.71 16.39 -11.87
C HIS A 150 -9.31 16.36 -12.46
N GLU A 151 -9.23 16.28 -13.78
CA GLU A 151 -8.01 16.63 -14.51
C GLU A 151 -7.70 18.11 -14.26
N THR A 152 -6.53 18.38 -13.71
CA THR A 152 -5.99 19.73 -13.66
C THR A 152 -5.64 20.13 -15.09
N ARG A 153 -6.53 20.91 -15.76
CA ARG A 153 -6.15 21.60 -16.99
C ARG A 153 -4.91 22.44 -16.69
N ARG A 154 -3.83 22.16 -17.40
CA ARG A 154 -2.73 23.09 -17.55
C ARG A 154 -3.29 24.33 -18.23
N HIS A 155 -3.28 25.46 -17.55
CA HIS A 155 -3.25 26.74 -18.25
C HIS A 155 -1.81 26.94 -18.74
N LEU A 156 -1.70 27.08 -20.06
CA LEU A 156 -0.53 27.63 -20.73
C LEU A 156 -0.38 29.10 -20.33
#